data_4d0e8491f57c6c4b09e1c9ba27bd7586
#
_entry.id   4d0e8491f57c6c4b09e1c9ba27bd7586
#
_cell.length_a   1.000
_cell.length_b   1.000
_cell.length_c   1.000
_cell.angle_alpha   90.00
_cell.angle_beta   90.00
_cell.angle_gamma   90.00
#
_symmetry.space_group_name_H-M   'P 1'
#
loop_
_entity.id
_entity.type
_entity.pdbx_description
1 polymer ?
#
loop_
_entity_poly.entity_id
_entity_poly.type
_entity_poly.pdbx_seq_one_letter_code
_entity_poly.pdbx_strand_id
1 'polypeptide(L)'
;MKPSAEQQLQFLQNLQRLFDEGDFVATYKYALLMAMAELSVESPQVDEQLELTMIAIAEKFAELYWPQTIPFESGVYGSVADVLCQNQGKQTAVINALMKLRIGGASTITQAKNSTLWPAAIKTISRTVATMPVKFLQNVGGDFSSISLSIP
;
A
#
# COMPACT_ATOMS: atom_id res chain seq x y z
N MET A 1 -16.14 -3.22 -22.31
CA MET A 1 -17.02 -2.02 -22.49
C MET A 1 -16.30 -0.80 -21.93
N LYS A 2 -16.21 0.28 -22.67
CA LYS A 2 -15.61 1.50 -22.12
C LYS A 2 -16.61 2.13 -21.13
N PRO A 3 -16.17 2.56 -19.94
CA PRO A 3 -17.06 3.23 -19.00
C PRO A 3 -17.64 4.51 -19.62
N SER A 4 -18.90 4.79 -19.33
CA SER A 4 -19.55 6.03 -19.78
C SER A 4 -18.87 7.26 -19.17
N ALA A 5 -19.06 8.43 -19.77
CA ALA A 5 -18.52 9.68 -19.22
C ALA A 5 -19.05 9.95 -17.80
N GLU A 6 -20.27 9.57 -17.52
CA GLU A 6 -20.90 9.70 -16.22
C GLU A 6 -20.25 8.79 -15.16
N GLN A 7 -19.94 7.54 -15.52
CA GLN A 7 -19.19 6.60 -14.68
C GLN A 7 -17.77 7.08 -14.40
N GLN A 8 -17.10 7.65 -15.41
CA GLN A 8 -15.77 8.23 -15.23
C GLN A 8 -15.79 9.43 -14.30
N LEU A 9 -16.78 10.32 -14.43
CA LEU A 9 -16.94 11.47 -13.55
C LEU A 9 -17.24 11.03 -12.11
N GLN A 10 -18.13 10.07 -11.93
CA GLN A 10 -18.43 9.50 -10.61
C GLN A 10 -17.20 8.88 -9.96
N PHE A 11 -16.39 8.15 -10.73
CA PHE A 11 -15.13 7.58 -10.25
C PHE A 11 -14.15 8.67 -9.78
N LEU A 12 -13.99 9.75 -10.55
CA LEU A 12 -13.13 10.87 -10.16
C LEU A 12 -13.63 11.59 -8.92
N GLN A 13 -14.94 11.78 -8.78
CA GLN A 13 -15.54 12.36 -7.58
C GLN A 13 -15.33 11.48 -6.34
N ASN A 14 -15.46 10.16 -6.48
CA ASN A 14 -15.19 9.22 -5.40
C ASN A 14 -13.72 9.20 -4.99
N LEU A 15 -12.80 9.28 -5.97
CA LEU A 15 -11.38 9.46 -5.71
C LEU A 15 -11.09 10.75 -4.95
N GLN A 16 -11.67 11.86 -5.38
CA GLN A 16 -11.48 13.16 -4.71
C GLN A 16 -12.00 13.11 -3.28
N ARG A 17 -13.17 12.53 -3.03
CA ARG A 17 -13.68 12.32 -1.67
C ARG A 17 -12.75 11.48 -0.82
N LEU A 18 -12.15 10.41 -1.38
CA LEU A 18 -11.16 9.60 -0.68
C LEU A 18 -9.97 10.44 -0.21
N PHE A 19 -9.52 11.40 -1.02
CA PHE A 19 -8.43 12.29 -0.63
C PHE A 19 -8.83 13.33 0.42
N ASP A 20 -10.05 13.84 0.35
CA ASP A 20 -10.51 14.95 1.19
C ASP A 20 -11.02 14.46 2.56
N GLU A 21 -11.73 13.34 2.61
CA GLU A 21 -12.41 12.85 3.82
C GLU A 21 -11.56 11.88 4.66
N GLY A 22 -10.43 11.42 4.13
CA GLY A 22 -9.60 10.41 4.80
C GLY A 22 -8.62 11.01 5.80
N ASP A 23 -8.86 10.88 7.09
CA ASP A 23 -7.87 11.05 8.15
C ASP A 23 -6.84 9.91 8.10
N PHE A 24 -6.00 9.94 7.07
CA PHE A 24 -4.94 8.95 6.93
C PHE A 24 -3.68 9.39 7.64
N VAL A 25 -3.28 8.58 8.57
CA VAL A 25 -1.99 8.71 9.25
C VAL A 25 -0.95 8.05 8.34
N ALA A 26 -0.18 8.79 7.64
CA ALA A 26 0.80 8.34 6.66
C ALA A 26 0.30 8.36 5.20
N THR A 27 1.19 8.04 4.26
CA THR A 27 0.97 8.09 2.81
C THR A 27 0.20 6.87 2.26
N TYR A 28 -0.45 6.09 3.12
CA TYR A 28 -1.09 4.81 2.75
C TYR A 28 -2.18 4.94 1.69
N LYS A 29 -2.95 6.04 1.70
CA LYS A 29 -3.96 6.28 0.67
C LYS A 29 -3.35 6.38 -0.73
N TYR A 30 -2.23 7.06 -0.86
CA TYR A 30 -1.52 7.20 -2.12
C TYR A 30 -0.91 5.87 -2.56
N ALA A 31 -0.31 5.15 -1.63
CA ALA A 31 0.23 3.82 -1.88
C ALA A 31 -0.85 2.83 -2.32
N LEU A 32 -2.05 2.89 -1.72
CA LEU A 32 -3.19 2.06 -2.13
C LEU A 32 -3.61 2.38 -3.57
N LEU A 33 -3.76 3.65 -3.92
CA LEU A 33 -4.13 4.05 -5.27
C LEU A 33 -3.09 3.65 -6.31
N MET A 34 -1.81 3.82 -6.00
CA MET A 34 -0.72 3.37 -6.87
C MET A 34 -0.72 1.84 -7.03
N ALA A 35 -0.86 1.10 -5.93
CA ALA A 35 -0.93 -0.36 -5.95
C ALA A 35 -2.11 -0.85 -6.81
N MET A 36 -3.28 -0.26 -6.65
CA MET A 36 -4.46 -0.59 -7.44
C MET A 36 -4.28 -0.25 -8.92
N ALA A 37 -3.69 0.90 -9.24
CA ALA A 37 -3.43 1.31 -10.62
C ALA A 37 -2.45 0.34 -11.31
N GLU A 38 -1.34 -0.01 -10.66
CA GLU A 38 -0.37 -0.97 -11.20
C GLU A 38 -0.98 -2.36 -11.38
N LEU A 39 -1.66 -2.86 -10.36
CA LEU A 39 -2.31 -4.18 -10.42
C LEU A 39 -3.41 -4.24 -11.46
N SER A 40 -4.11 -3.14 -11.74
CA SER A 40 -5.14 -3.09 -12.78
C SER A 40 -4.57 -3.30 -14.20
N VAL A 41 -3.31 -2.93 -14.40
CA VAL A 41 -2.60 -3.13 -15.66
C VAL A 41 -1.98 -4.53 -15.75
N GLU A 42 -1.47 -5.04 -14.62
CA GLU A 42 -0.78 -6.33 -14.55
C GLU A 42 -1.73 -7.53 -14.47
N SER A 43 -2.91 -7.33 -13.90
CA SER A 43 -3.87 -8.42 -13.66
C SER A 43 -4.79 -8.65 -14.85
N PRO A 44 -4.99 -9.90 -15.26
CA PRO A 44 -5.97 -10.20 -16.29
C PRO A 44 -7.38 -9.87 -15.81
N GLN A 45 -8.14 -9.20 -16.65
CA GLN A 45 -9.55 -8.94 -16.38
C GLN A 45 -10.36 -10.20 -16.74
N VAL A 46 -11.12 -10.69 -15.79
CA VAL A 46 -12.08 -11.77 -15.98
C VAL A 46 -13.48 -11.18 -15.91
N ASP A 47 -14.27 -11.34 -16.95
CA ASP A 47 -15.67 -10.89 -17.04
C ASP A 47 -15.88 -9.38 -16.71
N GLU A 48 -14.98 -8.52 -17.21
CA GLU A 48 -15.00 -7.07 -16.99
C GLU A 48 -14.85 -6.64 -15.49
N GLN A 49 -14.51 -7.58 -14.60
CA GLN A 49 -14.23 -7.31 -13.20
C GLN A 49 -12.75 -7.47 -12.91
N LEU A 50 -12.23 -6.57 -12.10
CA LEU A 50 -10.87 -6.62 -11.58
C LEU A 50 -10.90 -7.20 -10.17
N GLU A 51 -10.39 -8.43 -10.02
CA GLU A 51 -10.16 -9.01 -8.70
C GLU A 51 -8.75 -8.69 -8.20
N LEU A 52 -8.65 -7.99 -7.09
CA LEU A 52 -7.40 -7.70 -6.42
C LEU A 52 -7.37 -8.41 -5.06
N THR A 53 -6.33 -9.21 -4.84
CA THR A 53 -6.13 -9.85 -3.54
C THR A 53 -5.41 -8.92 -2.58
N MET A 54 -5.68 -9.05 -1.28
CA MET A 54 -4.96 -8.30 -0.25
C MET A 54 -3.46 -8.60 -0.22
N ILE A 55 -3.09 -9.82 -0.62
CA ILE A 55 -1.68 -10.22 -0.74
C ILE A 55 -1.00 -9.43 -1.87
N ALA A 56 -1.61 -9.35 -3.05
CA ALA A 56 -1.06 -8.58 -4.18
C ALA A 56 -0.92 -7.09 -3.82
N ILE A 57 -1.91 -6.51 -3.16
CA ILE A 57 -1.83 -5.13 -2.66
C ILE A 57 -0.70 -4.98 -1.64
N ALA A 58 -0.56 -5.91 -0.69
CA ALA A 58 0.50 -5.88 0.30
C ALA A 58 1.90 -5.98 -0.32
N GLU A 59 2.06 -6.80 -1.36
CA GLU A 59 3.32 -6.89 -2.12
C GLU A 59 3.67 -5.58 -2.80
N LYS A 60 2.70 -4.91 -3.43
CA LYS A 60 2.90 -3.56 -4.00
C LYS A 60 3.25 -2.53 -2.94
N PHE A 61 2.61 -2.57 -1.77
CA PHE A 61 2.99 -1.74 -0.63
C PHE A 61 4.44 -1.98 -0.21
N ALA A 62 4.86 -3.23 -0.13
CA ALA A 62 6.23 -3.58 0.20
C ALA A 62 7.23 -3.00 -0.82
N GLU A 63 6.92 -3.09 -2.12
CA GLU A 63 7.75 -2.51 -3.19
C GLU A 63 7.82 -0.98 -3.08
N LEU A 64 6.69 -0.31 -2.89
CA LEU A 64 6.61 1.15 -2.79
C LEU A 64 7.32 1.71 -1.56
N TYR A 65 7.25 1.01 -0.43
CA TYR A 65 7.86 1.47 0.82
C TYR A 65 9.28 0.95 1.05
N TRP A 66 9.75 -0.01 0.27
CA TRP A 66 11.10 -0.54 0.42
C TRP A 66 12.22 0.51 0.41
N PRO A 67 12.22 1.50 -0.51
CA PRO A 67 13.22 2.56 -0.49
C PRO A 67 13.25 3.37 0.80
N GLN A 68 12.12 3.50 1.48
CA GLN A 68 12.02 4.26 2.74
C GLN A 68 12.64 3.53 3.94
N THR A 69 13.01 2.27 3.78
CA THR A 69 13.74 1.52 4.82
C THR A 69 15.25 1.77 4.80
N ILE A 70 15.74 2.53 3.82
CA ILE A 70 17.16 2.86 3.72
C ILE A 70 17.47 3.92 4.78
N PRO A 71 18.45 3.66 5.69
CA PRO A 71 18.89 4.66 6.63
C PRO A 71 19.49 5.87 5.92
N PHE A 72 19.26 7.05 6.44
CA PHE A 72 19.86 8.29 5.97
C PHE A 72 20.67 8.95 7.10
N GLU A 73 21.72 9.65 6.73
CA GLU A 73 22.47 10.48 7.67
C GLU A 73 21.90 11.88 7.66
N SER A 74 21.41 12.34 8.80
CA SER A 74 20.77 13.65 8.95
C SER A 74 21.75 14.85 8.85
N GLY A 75 23.04 14.60 8.63
CA GLY A 75 24.06 15.65 8.54
C GLY A 75 24.38 16.35 9.86
N VAL A 76 23.76 15.95 10.97
CA VAL A 76 24.09 16.44 12.30
C VAL A 76 25.23 15.59 12.85
N TYR A 77 26.32 16.22 13.22
CA TYR A 77 27.50 15.55 13.79
C TYR A 77 27.10 14.67 14.99
N GLY A 78 27.35 13.36 14.88
CA GLY A 78 27.08 12.39 15.94
C GLY A 78 25.69 11.77 15.92
N SER A 79 24.85 12.02 14.89
CA SER A 79 23.56 11.36 14.75
C SER A 79 23.74 9.91 14.27
N VAL A 80 23.02 8.99 14.88
CA VAL A 80 22.86 7.63 14.39
C VAL A 80 22.08 7.68 13.08
N ALA A 81 22.48 6.90 12.09
CA ALA A 81 21.72 6.74 10.84
C ALA A 81 20.25 6.42 11.16
N ASP A 82 19.36 7.22 10.64
CA ASP A 82 17.94 7.13 10.94
C ASP A 82 17.14 6.74 9.70
N VAL A 83 15.90 6.31 9.89
CA VAL A 83 14.96 5.98 8.82
C VAL A 83 13.84 7.01 8.84
N LEU A 84 13.40 7.44 7.66
CA LEU A 84 12.29 8.38 7.52
C LEU A 84 11.08 7.92 8.32
N CYS A 85 10.70 8.71 9.32
CA CYS A 85 9.54 8.46 10.13
C CYS A 85 8.30 9.14 9.56
N GLN A 86 7.22 8.42 9.56
CA GLN A 86 5.88 8.91 9.24
C GLN A 86 5.04 8.95 10.52
N ASN A 87 3.81 9.35 10.44
CA ASN A 87 2.91 9.31 11.60
C ASN A 87 3.45 10.07 12.80
N GLN A 88 3.72 11.37 12.63
CA GLN A 88 4.19 12.26 13.70
C GLN A 88 5.51 11.79 14.37
N GLY A 89 6.44 11.32 13.57
CA GLY A 89 7.76 10.87 14.03
C GLY A 89 7.82 9.42 14.51
N LYS A 90 6.73 8.66 14.41
CA LYS A 90 6.70 7.22 14.70
C LYS A 90 6.80 6.40 13.42
N GLN A 91 7.48 5.26 13.50
CA GLN A 91 7.52 4.32 12.39
C GLN A 91 6.14 3.71 12.15
N THR A 92 5.80 3.57 10.87
CA THR A 92 4.57 2.89 10.47
C THR A 92 4.74 1.36 10.52
N ALA A 93 3.62 0.65 10.65
CA ALA A 93 3.63 -0.81 10.70
C ALA A 93 4.25 -1.43 9.43
N VAL A 94 4.01 -0.83 8.26
CA VAL A 94 4.60 -1.30 6.99
C VAL A 94 6.12 -1.16 7.01
N ILE A 95 6.64 0.01 7.38
CA ILE A 95 8.09 0.25 7.47
C ILE A 95 8.72 -0.72 8.48
N ASN A 96 8.11 -0.89 9.65
CA ASN A 96 8.61 -1.82 10.67
C ASN A 96 8.67 -3.27 10.17
N ALA A 97 7.68 -3.73 9.42
CA ALA A 97 7.70 -5.06 8.82
C ALA A 97 8.83 -5.21 7.80
N LEU A 98 9.05 -4.21 6.96
CA LEU A 98 10.11 -4.20 5.96
C LEU A 98 11.51 -4.06 6.57
N MET A 99 11.66 -3.29 7.64
CA MET A 99 12.91 -3.15 8.38
C MET A 99 13.40 -4.49 8.94
N LYS A 100 12.50 -5.36 9.38
CA LYS A 100 12.86 -6.72 9.84
C LYS A 100 13.52 -7.54 8.72
N LEU A 101 13.05 -7.40 7.48
CA LEU A 101 13.64 -8.05 6.31
C LEU A 101 15.04 -7.49 6.03
N ARG A 102 15.22 -6.18 6.14
CA ARG A 102 16.53 -5.54 5.94
C ARG A 102 17.53 -5.94 7.02
N ILE A 103 17.12 -5.95 8.27
CA ILE A 103 17.94 -6.42 9.40
C ILE A 103 18.28 -7.89 9.23
N GLY A 104 17.38 -8.70 8.68
CA GLY A 104 17.61 -10.10 8.34
C GLY A 104 18.55 -10.35 7.15
N GLY A 105 19.11 -9.29 6.55
CA GLY A 105 20.16 -9.37 5.52
C GLY A 105 19.69 -9.03 4.10
N ALA A 106 18.44 -8.66 3.88
CA ALA A 106 17.95 -8.27 2.56
C ALA A 106 18.36 -6.83 2.23
N SER A 107 19.21 -6.63 1.24
CA SER A 107 19.63 -5.31 0.74
C SER A 107 18.70 -4.77 -0.35
N THR A 108 18.07 -5.66 -1.11
CA THR A 108 17.16 -5.33 -2.21
C THR A 108 15.78 -5.93 -1.97
N ILE A 109 14.77 -5.39 -2.66
CA ILE A 109 13.42 -5.95 -2.61
C ILE A 109 13.37 -7.39 -3.15
N THR A 110 14.18 -7.70 -4.15
CA THR A 110 14.27 -9.05 -4.71
C THR A 110 14.81 -10.05 -3.67
N GLN A 111 15.85 -9.67 -2.92
CA GLN A 111 16.37 -10.47 -1.82
C GLN A 111 15.33 -10.62 -0.70
N ALA A 112 14.58 -9.55 -0.39
CA ALA A 112 13.53 -9.59 0.59
C ALA A 112 12.42 -10.59 0.20
N LYS A 113 11.99 -10.59 -1.06
CA LYS A 113 11.00 -11.54 -1.59
C LYS A 113 11.44 -13.01 -1.47
N ASN A 114 12.74 -13.28 -1.56
CA ASN A 114 13.33 -14.61 -1.41
C ASN A 114 13.65 -14.98 0.04
N SER A 115 13.46 -14.07 0.98
CA SER A 115 13.69 -14.31 2.41
C SER A 115 12.61 -15.20 3.01
N THR A 116 13.00 -16.07 3.95
CA THR A 116 12.07 -16.85 4.76
C THR A 116 11.14 -15.99 5.64
N LEU A 117 11.53 -14.73 5.87
CA LEU A 117 10.74 -13.75 6.63
C LEU A 117 9.68 -13.03 5.78
N TRP A 118 9.73 -13.16 4.45
CA TRP A 118 8.81 -12.48 3.54
C TRP A 118 7.33 -12.79 3.80
N PRO A 119 6.91 -14.06 3.95
CA PRO A 119 5.51 -14.38 4.20
C PRO A 119 4.95 -13.70 5.46
N ALA A 120 5.75 -13.64 6.52
CA ALA A 120 5.35 -12.99 7.78
C ALA A 120 5.23 -11.47 7.61
N ALA A 121 6.14 -10.84 6.87
CA ALA A 121 6.08 -9.41 6.56
C ALA A 121 4.85 -9.08 5.73
N ILE A 122 4.58 -9.83 4.66
CA ILE A 122 3.41 -9.63 3.80
C ILE A 122 2.10 -9.83 4.57
N LYS A 123 2.04 -10.81 5.45
CA LYS A 123 0.88 -11.02 6.33
C LYS A 123 0.61 -9.81 7.24
N THR A 124 1.66 -9.22 7.79
CA THR A 124 1.56 -8.02 8.64
C THR A 124 1.10 -6.83 7.82
N ILE A 125 1.69 -6.61 6.65
CA ILE A 125 1.33 -5.51 5.74
C ILE A 125 -0.12 -5.67 5.26
N SER A 126 -0.52 -6.86 4.85
CA SER A 126 -1.87 -7.19 4.40
C SER A 126 -2.93 -6.84 5.46
N ARG A 127 -2.69 -7.21 6.72
CA ARG A 127 -3.58 -6.84 7.83
C ARG A 127 -3.64 -5.34 8.07
N THR A 128 -2.51 -4.66 8.00
CA THR A 128 -2.43 -3.21 8.17
C THR A 128 -3.22 -2.49 7.09
N VAL A 129 -3.01 -2.87 5.84
CA VAL A 129 -3.68 -2.27 4.68
C VAL A 129 -5.19 -2.55 4.70
N ALA A 130 -5.60 -3.77 5.06
CA ALA A 130 -7.02 -4.11 5.20
C ALA A 130 -7.73 -3.29 6.28
N THR A 131 -7.05 -3.03 7.40
CA THR A 131 -7.62 -2.32 8.53
C THR A 131 -7.72 -0.81 8.30
N MET A 132 -6.75 -0.22 7.61
CA MET A 132 -6.68 1.23 7.45
C MET A 132 -7.12 1.71 6.06
N PRO A 133 -6.34 1.66 4.97
CA PRO A 133 -6.78 2.33 3.76
C PRO A 133 -7.95 1.61 3.07
N VAL A 134 -7.99 0.27 3.06
CA VAL A 134 -9.04 -0.50 2.37
C VAL A 134 -10.40 -0.32 3.04
N LYS A 135 -10.45 -0.34 4.37
CA LYS A 135 -11.69 -0.11 5.11
C LYS A 135 -12.27 1.28 4.82
N PHE A 136 -11.44 2.30 4.73
CA PHE A 136 -11.90 3.65 4.38
C PHE A 136 -12.37 3.74 2.94
N LEU A 137 -11.73 3.04 2.00
CA LEU A 137 -12.15 2.97 0.61
C LEU A 137 -13.56 2.38 0.48
N GLN A 138 -13.88 1.35 1.26
CA GLN A 138 -15.20 0.71 1.27
C GLN A 138 -16.29 1.62 1.86
N ASN A 139 -15.95 2.53 2.76
CA ASN A 139 -16.89 3.42 3.45
C ASN A 139 -17.15 4.74 2.70
N VAL A 140 -16.29 5.10 1.76
CA VAL A 140 -16.44 6.32 0.97
C VAL A 140 -17.35 6.05 -0.23
N GLY A 141 -18.60 6.51 -0.16
CA GLY A 141 -19.47 6.59 -1.31
C GLY A 141 -20.35 5.39 -1.66
N GLY A 142 -20.43 4.36 -0.86
CA GLY A 142 -21.53 3.37 -0.87
C GLY A 142 -21.62 2.42 -2.06
N ASP A 143 -20.84 2.58 -3.13
CA ASP A 143 -20.98 1.72 -4.32
C ASP A 143 -19.67 1.53 -5.08
N PHE A 144 -18.69 0.88 -4.44
CA PHE A 144 -17.58 0.24 -5.16
C PHE A 144 -17.93 -1.23 -5.47
N SER A 145 -19.12 -1.47 -5.99
CA SER A 145 -19.61 -2.80 -6.34
C SER A 145 -18.83 -3.49 -7.46
N SER A 146 -17.88 -2.79 -8.09
CA SER A 146 -17.02 -3.32 -9.14
C SER A 146 -15.61 -3.70 -8.69
N ILE A 147 -15.24 -3.46 -7.43
CA ILE A 147 -13.95 -3.88 -6.87
C ILE A 147 -14.23 -4.97 -5.84
N SER A 148 -14.07 -6.22 -6.23
CA SER A 148 -14.08 -7.34 -5.30
C SER A 148 -12.71 -7.48 -4.67
N LEU A 149 -12.60 -7.13 -3.38
CA LEU A 149 -11.41 -7.37 -2.58
C LEU A 149 -11.61 -8.69 -1.84
N SER A 150 -10.99 -9.75 -2.31
CA SER A 150 -10.97 -11.03 -1.60
C SER A 150 -10.10 -10.91 -0.36
N ILE A 151 -10.74 -10.86 0.80
CA ILE A 151 -10.06 -10.98 2.10
C ILE A 151 -10.06 -12.47 2.43
N PRO A 152 -8.90 -13.12 2.57
CA PRO A 152 -8.82 -14.52 2.99
C PRO A 152 -9.24 -14.69 4.45
#